data_fb5d6f66641680ffeadac4c5006f5106
#
_entry.id   fb5d6f66641680ffeadac4c5006f5106
#
_cell.length_a   1.000
_cell.length_b   1.000
_cell.length_c   1.000
_cell.angle_alpha   90.00
_cell.angle_beta   90.00
_cell.angle_gamma   90.00
#
_symmetry.space_group_name_H-M   'P 1'
#
loop_
_entity.id
_entity.type
_entity.pdbx_description
1 polymer ?
#
loop_
_entity_poly.entity_id
_entity_poly.type
_entity_poly.pdbx_seq_one_letter_code
_entity_poly.pdbx_strand_id
1 'polypeptide(L)'
;VSASRRSGTTDELGPDEPERDGSDLLAALLDGMDAALCAFDADGVLTHWNREAERILGWTAAEAVGRHGFAGWAVRTADAEEVEARLLSAMEAPGRQVHEFALLTKDGGRVLVRTQSAAVRGPDGKPAGVYCAFSEVHAQIDLERSIALSEALFENASWGVVLVDADLRPAVVNAHAAQALGTGRTSVLGRPLGELLSQGVEELESALTHVLAEGAPPAPAEMWVSVRTPEGDTRRCWRSGFLRLSSPLAEEPVPLGVGWLFQDVTEAKQTEQEAALLRFRANQLHRAARAAAECEDPAEAATVHLDFSLAGFADHALVDRVAGGFLQDDDVPVRLVRAAATPAGAPGPSLPTGKAGLPVRYADGHPALQCAERSGSVRASAGTADAEQARGWALARQWPPDAVHSLCTVLRSRGRTLGVVTFLRSAGRGRFERADARYAEDVAVRIAAALDLADRLERP
;
A
#
# COMPACT_ATOMS: atom_id res chain seq x y z
N VAL A 1 38.80 76.61 -14.05
CA VAL A 1 40.04 77.30 -14.45
C VAL A 1 40.79 76.27 -15.28
N SER A 2 40.95 76.34 -16.51
CA SER A 2 41.38 77.25 -17.49
C SER A 2 41.31 76.58 -18.88
N ALA A 3 40.81 77.29 -19.84
CA ALA A 3 40.80 76.90 -21.23
C ALA A 3 42.20 76.81 -21.83
N SER A 4 42.37 75.93 -22.83
CA SER A 4 43.24 76.21 -23.97
C SER A 4 42.77 75.53 -25.24
N ARG A 5 42.47 76.35 -26.24
CA ARG A 5 42.23 75.96 -27.66
C ARG A 5 43.53 75.56 -28.36
N ARG A 6 43.39 74.62 -29.31
CA ARG A 6 44.00 74.66 -30.66
C ARG A 6 43.44 73.48 -31.47
N SER A 7 42.63 73.78 -32.43
CA SER A 7 42.76 73.94 -33.89
C SER A 7 43.30 72.72 -34.61
N GLY A 8 42.38 72.04 -35.34
CA GLY A 8 42.46 71.78 -36.74
C GLY A 8 43.26 70.52 -37.18
N THR A 9 42.52 69.54 -37.64
CA THR A 9 42.72 68.99 -39.02
C THR A 9 41.51 68.14 -39.41
N THR A 10 40.84 68.46 -40.43
CA THR A 10 39.90 67.65 -41.19
C THR A 10 40.64 66.44 -41.72
N ASP A 11 40.16 65.24 -41.38
CA ASP A 11 40.45 64.04 -42.14
C ASP A 11 39.17 63.26 -42.39
N GLU A 12 39.04 62.80 -43.57
CA GLU A 12 37.89 62.27 -44.26
C GLU A 12 37.28 61.06 -43.53
N LEU A 13 35.97 61.13 -43.22
CA LEU A 13 35.14 59.97 -42.84
C LEU A 13 34.86 59.16 -44.12
N GLY A 14 35.45 58.01 -44.20
CA GLY A 14 35.01 56.94 -45.13
C GLY A 14 33.70 56.33 -44.63
N PRO A 15 32.77 56.01 -45.52
CA PRO A 15 31.48 55.44 -45.18
C PRO A 15 31.57 53.90 -45.19
N ASP A 16 31.92 53.27 -44.06
CA ASP A 16 31.90 51.79 -44.02
C ASP A 16 31.85 51.16 -42.60
N GLU A 17 31.23 51.74 -41.58
CA GLU A 17 31.16 51.12 -40.26
C GLU A 17 29.77 50.76 -39.67
N PRO A 18 28.59 51.00 -40.24
CA PRO A 18 27.33 50.52 -39.62
C PRO A 18 26.91 49.11 -40.01
N GLU A 19 27.45 48.48 -41.07
CA GLU A 19 27.01 47.16 -41.51
C GLU A 19 27.66 45.97 -40.75
N ARG A 20 28.87 46.13 -40.20
CA ARG A 20 29.53 45.07 -39.43
C ARG A 20 28.97 44.84 -38.03
N ASP A 21 28.53 45.93 -37.38
CA ASP A 21 28.02 45.84 -35.99
C ASP A 21 26.63 45.18 -35.92
N GLY A 22 25.79 45.36 -36.97
CA GLY A 22 24.49 44.69 -37.07
C GLY A 22 24.57 43.19 -37.43
N SER A 23 25.58 42.81 -38.20
CA SER A 23 25.82 41.42 -38.59
C SER A 23 26.33 40.61 -37.41
N ASP A 24 27.22 41.15 -36.60
CA ASP A 24 27.79 40.50 -35.43
C ASP A 24 26.75 40.29 -34.32
N LEU A 25 25.84 41.28 -34.14
CA LEU A 25 24.75 41.18 -33.18
C LEU A 25 23.74 40.09 -33.60
N LEU A 26 23.39 40.01 -34.89
CA LEU A 26 22.48 39.00 -35.40
C LEU A 26 23.07 37.58 -35.27
N ALA A 27 24.35 37.44 -35.58
CA ALA A 27 25.06 36.16 -35.37
C ALA A 27 25.07 35.73 -33.91
N ALA A 28 25.34 36.66 -32.99
CA ALA A 28 25.32 36.40 -31.53
C ALA A 28 23.92 36.04 -31.03
N LEU A 29 22.86 36.66 -31.59
CA LEU A 29 21.48 36.29 -31.27
C LEU A 29 21.11 34.88 -31.76
N LEU A 30 21.53 34.54 -32.96
CA LEU A 30 21.31 33.19 -33.52
C LEU A 30 22.05 32.11 -32.75
N ASP A 31 23.26 32.40 -32.28
CA ASP A 31 24.06 31.50 -31.47
C ASP A 31 23.57 31.37 -30.01
N GLY A 32 22.83 32.34 -29.52
CA GLY A 32 22.19 32.29 -28.20
C GLY A 32 20.85 31.58 -28.14
N MET A 33 20.36 31.06 -29.26
CA MET A 33 19.06 30.34 -29.31
C MET A 33 19.26 28.85 -29.00
N ASP A 34 18.36 28.30 -28.20
CA ASP A 34 18.32 26.86 -27.84
C ASP A 34 17.76 25.97 -28.98
N ALA A 35 17.51 26.52 -30.18
CA ALA A 35 17.07 25.80 -31.35
C ALA A 35 18.19 25.78 -32.43
N ALA A 36 18.44 24.62 -33.01
CA ALA A 36 19.34 24.53 -34.16
C ALA A 36 18.75 25.31 -35.34
N LEU A 37 19.56 26.20 -35.92
CA LEU A 37 19.16 27.05 -37.02
C LEU A 37 20.15 26.96 -38.18
N CYS A 38 19.58 26.84 -39.38
CA CYS A 38 20.35 27.01 -40.60
C CYS A 38 19.54 27.84 -41.61
N ALA A 39 20.21 28.50 -42.54
CA ALA A 39 19.57 29.23 -43.60
C ALA A 39 20.26 28.92 -44.95
N PHE A 40 19.46 28.87 -46.01
CA PHE A 40 19.87 28.68 -47.39
C PHE A 40 19.50 29.91 -48.20
N ASP A 41 20.32 30.27 -49.17
CA ASP A 41 19.97 31.28 -50.16
C ASP A 41 19.00 30.74 -51.22
N ALA A 42 18.70 31.58 -52.24
CA ALA A 42 17.78 31.21 -53.35
C ALA A 42 18.31 30.05 -54.21
N ASP A 43 19.61 29.85 -54.22
CA ASP A 43 20.29 28.77 -54.97
C ASP A 43 20.50 27.52 -54.12
N GLY A 44 20.01 27.49 -52.89
CA GLY A 44 20.12 26.35 -51.98
C GLY A 44 21.48 26.21 -51.29
N VAL A 45 22.30 27.26 -51.30
CA VAL A 45 23.61 27.29 -50.60
C VAL A 45 23.40 27.69 -49.15
N LEU A 46 24.01 26.94 -48.24
CA LEU A 46 23.95 27.20 -46.79
C LEU A 46 24.69 28.50 -46.42
N THR A 47 23.97 29.46 -45.87
CA THR A 47 24.50 30.79 -45.52
C THR A 47 24.71 30.97 -44.04
N HIS A 48 23.93 30.31 -43.21
CA HIS A 48 23.99 30.40 -41.76
C HIS A 48 23.87 29.03 -41.10
N TRP A 49 24.63 28.87 -40.01
CA TRP A 49 24.72 27.64 -39.21
C TRP A 49 25.04 28.01 -37.76
N ASN A 50 24.09 27.88 -36.83
CA ASN A 50 24.31 28.31 -35.46
C ASN A 50 24.98 27.22 -34.58
N ARG A 51 25.37 27.60 -33.41
CA ARG A 51 26.06 26.75 -32.42
C ARG A 51 25.25 25.51 -32.03
N GLU A 52 23.94 25.59 -31.97
CA GLU A 52 23.08 24.47 -31.63
C GLU A 52 23.03 23.43 -32.79
N ALA A 53 23.05 23.89 -34.04
CA ALA A 53 23.20 23.01 -35.21
C ALA A 53 24.55 22.30 -35.20
N GLU A 54 25.64 22.97 -34.82
CA GLU A 54 26.94 22.35 -34.60
C GLU A 54 26.89 21.28 -33.50
N ARG A 55 26.21 21.55 -32.39
CA ARG A 55 26.07 20.61 -31.25
C ARG A 55 25.34 19.33 -31.68
N ILE A 56 24.23 19.46 -32.42
CA ILE A 56 23.39 18.32 -32.81
C ILE A 56 24.06 17.48 -33.89
N LEU A 57 24.66 18.12 -34.90
CA LEU A 57 25.15 17.43 -36.09
C LEU A 57 26.67 17.25 -36.13
N GLY A 58 27.42 17.93 -35.24
CA GLY A 58 28.87 17.82 -35.14
C GLY A 58 29.66 18.55 -36.22
N TRP A 59 29.01 19.19 -37.22
CA TRP A 59 29.64 20.00 -38.23
C TRP A 59 29.74 21.44 -37.77
N THR A 60 30.93 22.01 -37.88
CA THR A 60 31.13 23.44 -37.52
C THR A 60 30.56 24.35 -38.60
N ALA A 61 30.24 25.62 -38.26
CA ALA A 61 29.79 26.62 -39.22
C ALA A 61 30.79 26.79 -40.40
N ALA A 62 32.10 26.78 -40.08
CA ALA A 62 33.14 26.86 -41.08
C ALA A 62 33.15 25.66 -42.09
N GLU A 63 32.67 24.51 -41.69
CA GLU A 63 32.56 23.32 -42.52
C GLU A 63 31.22 23.23 -43.28
N ALA A 64 30.16 23.80 -42.72
CA ALA A 64 28.81 23.69 -43.23
C ALA A 64 28.44 24.84 -44.19
N VAL A 65 28.77 26.08 -43.83
CA VAL A 65 28.45 27.28 -44.66
C VAL A 65 29.17 27.21 -46.00
N GLY A 66 28.44 27.58 -47.04
CA GLY A 66 28.93 27.49 -48.41
C GLY A 66 28.69 26.15 -49.13
N ARG A 67 28.16 25.14 -48.44
CA ARG A 67 27.72 23.89 -49.06
C ARG A 67 26.33 24.01 -49.66
N HIS A 68 26.09 23.27 -50.75
CA HIS A 68 24.78 23.23 -51.34
C HIS A 68 23.95 22.12 -50.65
N GLY A 69 22.77 22.46 -50.16
CA GLY A 69 21.86 21.55 -49.47
C GLY A 69 22.53 20.72 -48.38
N PHE A 70 21.93 19.61 -48.07
CA PHE A 70 22.45 18.58 -47.13
C PHE A 70 23.03 17.34 -47.83
N ALA A 71 22.92 17.27 -49.16
CA ALA A 71 23.32 16.12 -49.93
C ALA A 71 24.80 15.79 -49.81
N GLY A 72 25.11 14.51 -49.55
CA GLY A 72 26.49 14.01 -49.53
C GLY A 72 27.31 14.31 -48.27
N TRP A 73 26.74 15.01 -47.29
CA TRP A 73 27.42 15.28 -46.01
C TRP A 73 26.49 15.16 -44.77
N ALA A 74 25.31 15.76 -44.76
CA ALA A 74 24.39 15.72 -43.65
C ALA A 74 23.12 14.87 -43.94
N VAL A 75 22.98 14.30 -45.12
CA VAL A 75 21.88 13.40 -45.51
C VAL A 75 22.46 12.25 -46.36
N ARG A 76 21.90 11.05 -46.26
CA ARG A 76 22.24 9.93 -47.12
C ARG A 76 21.90 10.26 -48.57
N THR A 77 22.71 9.84 -49.51
CA THR A 77 22.51 10.11 -50.93
C THR A 77 21.13 9.65 -51.44
N ALA A 78 20.60 8.55 -50.90
CA ALA A 78 19.27 8.05 -51.27
C ALA A 78 18.12 8.96 -50.81
N ASP A 79 18.30 9.73 -49.74
CA ASP A 79 17.26 10.58 -49.13
C ASP A 79 17.45 12.06 -49.52
N ALA A 80 18.56 12.37 -50.22
CA ALA A 80 18.99 13.75 -50.45
C ALA A 80 18.02 14.56 -51.30
N GLU A 81 17.53 14.00 -52.42
CA GLU A 81 16.58 14.67 -53.31
C GLU A 81 15.25 14.99 -52.61
N GLU A 82 14.77 14.07 -51.78
CA GLU A 82 13.51 14.26 -51.02
C GLU A 82 13.64 15.35 -49.95
N VAL A 83 14.73 15.35 -49.19
CA VAL A 83 15.00 16.33 -48.16
C VAL A 83 15.18 17.73 -48.73
N GLU A 84 15.94 17.82 -49.85
CA GLU A 84 16.18 19.08 -50.53
C GLU A 84 14.90 19.64 -51.14
N ALA A 85 14.12 18.81 -51.84
CA ALA A 85 12.82 19.21 -52.38
C ALA A 85 11.86 19.75 -51.32
N ARG A 86 11.83 19.09 -50.16
CA ARG A 86 10.99 19.53 -48.99
C ARG A 86 11.47 20.85 -48.40
N LEU A 87 12.77 21.06 -48.26
CA LEU A 87 13.34 22.31 -47.74
C LEU A 87 13.10 23.47 -48.71
N LEU A 88 13.36 23.27 -50.01
CA LEU A 88 13.19 24.30 -51.03
C LEU A 88 11.71 24.61 -51.31
N SER A 89 10.80 23.64 -51.15
CA SER A 89 9.36 23.89 -51.25
C SER A 89 8.86 24.94 -50.29
N ALA A 90 9.54 25.16 -49.15
CA ALA A 90 9.22 26.19 -48.21
C ALA A 90 9.42 27.63 -48.75
N MET A 91 10.22 27.81 -49.84
CA MET A 91 10.35 29.12 -50.51
C MET A 91 9.07 29.57 -51.21
N GLU A 92 8.33 28.60 -51.76
CA GLU A 92 7.10 28.88 -52.53
C GLU A 92 5.84 28.81 -51.69
N ALA A 93 5.89 28.04 -50.60
CA ALA A 93 4.74 27.81 -49.72
C ALA A 93 4.46 28.99 -48.80
N PRO A 94 3.19 29.36 -48.57
CA PRO A 94 2.85 30.38 -47.57
C PRO A 94 2.97 29.79 -46.16
N GLY A 95 3.64 30.52 -45.26
CA GLY A 95 3.75 30.16 -43.83
C GLY A 95 4.89 29.18 -43.55
N ARG A 96 4.87 28.59 -42.36
CA ARG A 96 5.86 27.62 -41.88
C ARG A 96 5.50 26.23 -42.35
N GLN A 97 6.48 25.52 -42.89
CA GLN A 97 6.38 24.10 -43.22
C GLN A 97 7.06 23.26 -42.18
N VAL A 98 6.42 22.16 -41.74
CA VAL A 98 6.96 21.24 -40.73
C VAL A 98 7.25 19.90 -41.39
N HIS A 99 8.46 19.43 -41.27
CA HIS A 99 8.88 18.14 -41.82
C HIS A 99 9.71 17.39 -40.81
N GLU A 100 9.69 16.07 -40.89
CA GLU A 100 10.57 15.18 -40.12
C GLU A 100 11.42 14.37 -41.08
N PHE A 101 12.73 14.39 -40.88
CA PHE A 101 13.67 13.57 -41.64
C PHE A 101 14.93 13.30 -40.86
N ALA A 102 15.70 12.31 -41.31
CA ALA A 102 16.92 11.93 -40.62
C ALA A 102 18.13 12.64 -41.24
N LEU A 103 18.90 13.32 -40.41
CA LEU A 103 20.19 13.89 -40.75
C LEU A 103 21.34 12.97 -40.28
N LEU A 104 22.50 13.12 -40.92
CA LEU A 104 23.73 12.44 -40.56
C LEU A 104 24.61 13.38 -39.73
N THR A 105 25.10 12.88 -38.62
CA THR A 105 26.14 13.54 -37.84
C THR A 105 27.51 13.36 -38.50
N LYS A 106 28.45 14.20 -38.14
CA LYS A 106 29.82 14.16 -38.69
C LYS A 106 30.55 12.84 -38.42
N ASP A 107 30.24 12.16 -37.33
CA ASP A 107 30.75 10.84 -36.93
C ASP A 107 30.03 9.66 -37.62
N GLY A 108 29.04 9.96 -38.51
CA GLY A 108 28.29 8.98 -39.25
C GLY A 108 27.04 8.44 -38.53
N GLY A 109 26.71 8.99 -37.36
CA GLY A 109 25.46 8.73 -36.65
C GLY A 109 24.26 9.23 -37.44
N ARG A 110 23.05 8.78 -37.07
CA ARG A 110 21.77 9.21 -37.64
C ARG A 110 20.91 9.84 -36.58
N VAL A 111 20.50 11.10 -36.82
CA VAL A 111 19.62 11.86 -35.92
C VAL A 111 18.33 12.17 -36.65
N LEU A 112 17.20 11.79 -36.04
CA LEU A 112 15.88 12.20 -36.56
C LEU A 112 15.60 13.61 -36.03
N VAL A 113 15.32 14.52 -36.96
CA VAL A 113 15.02 15.92 -36.63
C VAL A 113 13.62 16.30 -37.12
N ARG A 114 12.96 17.12 -36.36
CA ARG A 114 11.76 17.85 -36.78
C ARG A 114 12.18 19.24 -37.16
N THR A 115 11.90 19.61 -38.38
CA THR A 115 12.26 20.91 -38.94
C THR A 115 11.04 21.80 -39.14
N GLN A 116 11.24 23.08 -38.90
CA GLN A 116 10.31 24.14 -39.25
C GLN A 116 11.03 25.08 -40.23
N SER A 117 10.57 25.10 -41.45
CA SER A 117 11.17 25.96 -42.52
C SER A 117 10.19 26.99 -43.03
N ALA A 118 10.69 28.18 -43.37
CA ALA A 118 9.91 29.22 -44.00
C ALA A 118 10.78 30.09 -44.92
N ALA A 119 10.15 30.72 -45.92
CA ALA A 119 10.82 31.62 -46.83
C ALA A 119 11.34 32.87 -46.16
N VAL A 120 12.56 33.27 -46.46
CA VAL A 120 13.11 34.60 -46.20
C VAL A 120 12.85 35.43 -47.47
N ARG A 121 12.20 36.58 -47.30
CA ARG A 121 11.87 37.49 -48.42
C ARG A 121 12.81 38.68 -48.43
N GLY A 122 13.30 38.99 -49.62
CA GLY A 122 14.09 40.18 -49.85
C GLY A 122 13.25 41.49 -49.82
N PRO A 123 13.91 42.64 -49.95
CA PRO A 123 13.24 43.96 -49.99
C PRO A 123 12.25 44.12 -51.13
N ASP A 124 12.41 43.36 -52.20
CA ASP A 124 11.55 43.29 -53.36
C ASP A 124 10.35 42.32 -53.22
N GLY A 125 10.20 41.69 -52.05
CA GLY A 125 9.14 40.73 -51.73
C GLY A 125 9.33 39.35 -52.33
N LYS A 126 10.40 39.12 -53.12
CA LYS A 126 10.73 37.83 -53.68
C LYS A 126 11.43 36.91 -52.65
N PRO A 127 11.28 35.61 -52.78
CA PRO A 127 12.03 34.70 -51.93
C PRO A 127 13.56 34.89 -52.11
N ALA A 128 14.23 35.22 -51.07
CA ALA A 128 15.70 35.37 -51.00
C ALA A 128 16.40 34.17 -50.44
N GLY A 129 15.63 33.22 -49.89
CA GLY A 129 16.13 32.00 -49.30
C GLY A 129 15.14 31.33 -48.36
N VAL A 130 15.59 30.34 -47.63
CA VAL A 130 14.80 29.65 -46.62
C VAL A 130 15.58 29.56 -45.30
N TYR A 131 14.91 29.81 -44.19
CA TYR A 131 15.46 29.42 -42.89
C TYR A 131 14.83 28.11 -42.44
N CYS A 132 15.59 27.33 -41.69
CA CYS A 132 15.17 26.06 -41.14
C CYS A 132 15.61 26.01 -39.66
N ALA A 133 14.62 25.94 -38.77
CA ALA A 133 14.84 25.61 -37.40
C ALA A 133 14.58 24.12 -37.22
N PHE A 134 15.47 23.41 -36.53
CA PHE A 134 15.28 21.99 -36.27
C PHE A 134 15.64 21.61 -34.84
N SER A 135 14.97 20.58 -34.35
CA SER A 135 15.22 19.98 -33.04
C SER A 135 15.30 18.46 -33.18
N GLU A 136 16.04 17.85 -32.30
CA GLU A 136 16.18 16.42 -32.21
C GLU A 136 14.88 15.77 -31.70
N VAL A 137 14.29 14.90 -32.56
CA VAL A 137 13.00 14.26 -32.21
C VAL A 137 13.18 13.19 -31.13
N HIS A 138 14.35 12.54 -31.05
CA HIS A 138 14.59 11.51 -30.05
C HIS A 138 14.53 12.05 -28.63
N ALA A 139 15.12 13.21 -28.37
CA ALA A 139 15.09 13.84 -27.04
C ALA A 139 13.64 14.15 -26.58
N GLN A 140 12.81 14.64 -27.48
CA GLN A 140 11.40 14.92 -27.19
C GLN A 140 10.59 13.62 -26.99
N ILE A 141 10.80 12.61 -27.85
CA ILE A 141 10.12 11.30 -27.70
C ILE A 141 10.56 10.62 -26.42
N ASP A 142 11.83 10.66 -26.05
CA ASP A 142 12.33 10.06 -24.83
C ASP A 142 11.79 10.78 -23.59
N LEU A 143 11.64 12.10 -23.63
CA LEU A 143 10.97 12.87 -22.57
C LEU A 143 9.49 12.48 -22.47
N GLU A 144 8.78 12.46 -23.60
CA GLU A 144 7.37 12.05 -23.64
C GLU A 144 7.17 10.61 -23.15
N ARG A 145 8.06 9.68 -23.51
CA ARG A 145 8.05 8.31 -23.02
C ARG A 145 8.33 8.25 -21.51
N SER A 146 9.28 9.03 -21.04
CA SER A 146 9.62 9.09 -19.60
C SER A 146 8.46 9.63 -18.78
N ILE A 147 7.78 10.69 -19.24
CA ILE A 147 6.58 11.24 -18.61
C ILE A 147 5.45 10.22 -18.63
N ALA A 148 5.15 9.62 -19.79
CA ALA A 148 4.09 8.63 -19.93
C ALA A 148 4.35 7.38 -19.07
N LEU A 149 5.60 6.91 -19.01
CA LEU A 149 5.99 5.80 -18.14
C LEU A 149 5.83 6.15 -16.65
N SER A 150 6.27 7.34 -16.26
CA SER A 150 6.16 7.81 -14.88
C SER A 150 4.69 7.93 -14.45
N GLU A 151 3.84 8.49 -15.32
CA GLU A 151 2.41 8.59 -15.09
C GLU A 151 1.75 7.21 -15.04
N ALA A 152 2.08 6.32 -15.97
CA ALA A 152 1.56 4.96 -15.97
C ALA A 152 1.97 4.16 -14.73
N LEU A 153 3.23 4.26 -14.31
CA LEU A 153 3.71 3.62 -13.08
C LEU A 153 3.03 4.18 -11.83
N PHE A 154 2.84 5.49 -11.76
CA PHE A 154 2.15 6.13 -10.65
C PHE A 154 0.69 5.72 -10.57
N GLU A 155 -0.04 5.78 -11.70
CA GLU A 155 -1.48 5.53 -11.74
C GLU A 155 -1.84 4.05 -11.57
N ASN A 156 -1.07 3.16 -12.20
CA ASN A 156 -1.36 1.72 -12.21
C ASN A 156 -0.56 0.94 -11.16
N ALA A 157 0.15 1.64 -10.27
CA ALA A 157 0.83 0.98 -9.16
C ALA A 157 -0.17 0.20 -8.31
N SER A 158 0.17 -1.03 -7.93
CA SER A 158 -0.58 -1.85 -6.96
C SER A 158 -0.41 -1.38 -5.51
N TRP A 159 0.27 -0.27 -5.32
CA TRP A 159 0.54 0.40 -4.05
C TRP A 159 -0.17 1.75 -4.03
N GLY A 160 -0.66 2.14 -2.85
CA GLY A 160 -1.06 3.51 -2.62
C GLY A 160 0.18 4.40 -2.63
N VAL A 161 0.18 5.43 -3.45
CA VAL A 161 1.23 6.45 -3.50
C VAL A 161 0.61 7.80 -3.23
N VAL A 162 1.12 8.47 -2.20
CA VAL A 162 0.70 9.80 -1.77
C VAL A 162 1.94 10.67 -1.66
N LEU A 163 1.95 11.82 -2.32
CA LEU A 163 2.90 12.88 -2.05
C LEU A 163 2.31 13.78 -0.97
N VAL A 164 3.02 13.90 0.13
CA VAL A 164 2.64 14.73 1.27
C VAL A 164 3.56 15.94 1.29
N ASP A 165 3.00 17.13 1.38
CA ASP A 165 3.74 18.39 1.45
C ASP A 165 4.39 18.62 2.84
N ALA A 166 5.04 19.78 3.02
CA ALA A 166 5.70 20.14 4.27
C ALA A 166 4.71 20.35 5.44
N ASP A 167 3.44 20.60 5.14
CA ASP A 167 2.35 20.77 6.14
C ASP A 167 1.63 19.45 6.42
N LEU A 168 2.20 18.32 5.99
CA LEU A 168 1.66 16.96 6.12
C LEU A 168 0.30 16.77 5.44
N ARG A 169 0.08 17.47 4.33
CA ARG A 169 -1.15 17.37 3.55
C ARG A 169 -0.90 16.64 2.24
N PRO A 170 -1.77 15.72 1.83
CA PRO A 170 -1.69 15.09 0.52
C PRO A 170 -1.77 16.10 -0.61
N ALA A 171 -0.71 16.21 -1.40
CA ALA A 171 -0.61 17.08 -2.57
C ALA A 171 -0.88 16.32 -3.88
N VAL A 172 -0.46 15.05 -3.95
CA VAL A 172 -0.71 14.17 -5.09
C VAL A 172 -1.09 12.77 -4.58
N VAL A 173 -2.05 12.14 -5.24
CA VAL A 173 -2.59 10.82 -4.83
C VAL A 173 -2.86 9.98 -6.08
N ASN A 174 -2.36 8.75 -6.12
CA ASN A 174 -2.70 7.83 -7.20
C ASN A 174 -4.09 7.18 -7.00
N ALA A 175 -4.56 6.48 -8.02
CA ALA A 175 -5.88 5.83 -7.98
C ALA A 175 -6.01 4.82 -6.83
N HIS A 176 -4.95 4.02 -6.60
CA HIS A 176 -4.94 2.99 -5.56
C HIS A 176 -5.02 3.59 -4.15
N ALA A 177 -4.27 4.67 -3.89
CA ALA A 177 -4.34 5.36 -2.59
C ALA A 177 -5.72 5.98 -2.34
N ALA A 178 -6.32 6.63 -3.34
CA ALA A 178 -7.66 7.19 -3.22
C ALA A 178 -8.71 6.11 -2.90
N GLN A 179 -8.63 4.96 -3.56
CA GLN A 179 -9.49 3.81 -3.28
C GLN A 179 -9.27 3.25 -1.87
N ALA A 180 -8.03 3.09 -1.43
CA ALA A 180 -7.71 2.60 -0.10
C ALA A 180 -8.16 3.56 1.02
N LEU A 181 -8.16 4.87 0.74
CA LEU A 181 -8.68 5.92 1.62
C LEU A 181 -10.21 6.05 1.55
N GLY A 182 -10.90 5.25 0.72
CA GLY A 182 -12.36 5.21 0.63
C GLY A 182 -13.01 6.48 0.08
N THR A 183 -12.25 7.31 -0.65
CA THR A 183 -12.75 8.60 -1.16
C THR A 183 -12.15 8.95 -2.52
N GLY A 184 -12.75 9.93 -3.22
CA GLY A 184 -12.24 10.40 -4.51
C GLY A 184 -10.95 11.18 -4.36
N ARG A 185 -10.09 11.18 -5.41
CA ARG A 185 -8.80 11.88 -5.43
C ARG A 185 -8.90 13.34 -4.97
N THR A 186 -9.81 14.09 -5.58
CA THR A 186 -10.00 15.52 -5.29
C THR A 186 -10.41 15.77 -3.84
N SER A 187 -11.06 14.79 -3.21
CA SER A 187 -11.49 14.88 -1.83
C SER A 187 -10.40 14.55 -0.81
N VAL A 188 -9.27 14.00 -1.25
CA VAL A 188 -8.10 13.72 -0.40
C VAL A 188 -7.15 14.92 -0.36
N LEU A 189 -6.99 15.62 -1.49
CA LEU A 189 -6.00 16.67 -1.65
C LEU A 189 -6.17 17.83 -0.66
N GLY A 190 -5.08 18.23 -0.03
CA GLY A 190 -5.00 19.34 0.91
C GLY A 190 -5.66 19.10 2.28
N ARG A 191 -6.26 17.94 2.52
CA ARG A 191 -6.91 17.62 3.80
C ARG A 191 -5.92 17.13 4.85
N PRO A 192 -6.08 17.48 6.12
CA PRO A 192 -5.32 16.88 7.21
C PRO A 192 -5.53 15.36 7.25
N LEU A 193 -4.47 14.58 7.55
CA LEU A 193 -4.56 13.12 7.65
C LEU A 193 -5.57 12.65 8.69
N GLY A 194 -5.74 13.39 9.79
CA GLY A 194 -6.75 13.11 10.84
C GLY A 194 -8.21 13.23 10.40
N GLU A 195 -8.48 13.87 9.24
CA GLU A 195 -9.81 13.86 8.64
C GLU A 195 -10.08 12.61 7.79
N LEU A 196 -9.04 11.97 7.30
CA LEU A 196 -9.10 10.76 6.49
C LEU A 196 -9.04 9.49 7.35
N LEU A 197 -8.26 9.56 8.44
CA LEU A 197 -8.04 8.46 9.37
C LEU A 197 -8.56 8.83 10.75
N SER A 198 -9.13 7.87 11.48
CA SER A 198 -9.55 8.03 12.87
C SER A 198 -8.58 7.42 13.88
N GLN A 199 -7.71 6.50 13.44
CA GLN A 199 -6.67 5.88 14.24
C GLN A 199 -5.41 5.67 13.41
N GLY A 200 -4.23 5.65 14.05
CA GLY A 200 -2.93 5.49 13.40
C GLY A 200 -2.36 6.77 12.78
N VAL A 201 -3.02 7.92 12.98
CA VAL A 201 -2.62 9.23 12.44
C VAL A 201 -1.31 9.69 13.06
N GLU A 202 -1.19 9.61 14.39
CA GLU A 202 -0.01 10.08 15.13
C GLU A 202 1.27 9.33 14.72
N GLU A 203 1.18 8.02 14.53
CA GLU A 203 2.28 7.20 14.04
C GLU A 203 2.69 7.60 12.61
N LEU A 204 1.71 7.80 11.74
CA LEU A 204 1.94 8.20 10.35
C LEU A 204 2.56 9.60 10.26
N GLU A 205 2.00 10.59 10.96
CA GLU A 205 2.51 11.96 11.00
C GLU A 205 3.90 12.04 11.62
N SER A 206 4.19 11.25 12.65
CA SER A 206 5.52 11.13 13.24
C SER A 206 6.54 10.60 12.23
N ALA A 207 6.20 9.56 11.48
CA ALA A 207 7.07 9.00 10.45
C ALA A 207 7.32 10.00 9.30
N LEU A 208 6.29 10.69 8.83
CA LEU A 208 6.40 11.72 7.80
C LEU A 208 7.28 12.90 8.25
N THR A 209 7.07 13.38 9.48
CA THR A 209 7.86 14.48 10.07
C THR A 209 9.33 14.09 10.21
N HIS A 210 9.61 12.86 10.67
CA HIS A 210 10.96 12.34 10.78
C HIS A 210 11.68 12.34 9.42
N VAL A 211 11.00 11.86 8.37
CA VAL A 211 11.58 11.83 7.01
C VAL A 211 11.81 13.22 6.45
N LEU A 212 10.90 14.17 6.71
CA LEU A 212 11.09 15.58 6.32
C LEU A 212 12.33 16.20 6.99
N ALA A 213 12.52 15.94 8.29
CA ALA A 213 13.59 16.53 9.08
C ALA A 213 14.94 15.88 8.78
N GLU A 214 15.02 14.55 8.88
CA GLU A 214 16.31 13.83 8.88
C GLU A 214 16.67 13.27 7.49
N GLY A 215 15.72 13.17 6.58
CA GLY A 215 15.94 12.69 5.21
C GLY A 215 16.14 11.17 5.09
N ALA A 216 16.35 10.47 6.17
CA ALA A 216 16.51 9.02 6.18
C ALA A 216 15.13 8.36 6.42
N PRO A 217 14.58 7.62 5.45
CA PRO A 217 13.32 6.93 5.67
C PRO A 217 13.51 5.81 6.70
N PRO A 218 12.57 5.64 7.65
CA PRO A 218 12.55 4.46 8.50
C PRO A 218 12.36 3.19 7.66
N ALA A 219 12.74 2.05 8.20
CA ALA A 219 12.43 0.77 7.55
C ALA A 219 10.91 0.66 7.33
N PRO A 220 10.45 0.05 6.22
CA PRO A 220 9.02 -0.17 6.01
C PRO A 220 8.38 -0.86 7.21
N ALA A 221 7.34 -0.24 7.76
CA ALA A 221 6.65 -0.72 8.94
C ALA A 221 5.19 -1.05 8.63
N GLU A 222 4.65 -2.01 9.36
CA GLU A 222 3.23 -2.33 9.32
C GLU A 222 2.52 -1.56 10.41
N MET A 223 1.54 -0.76 10.02
CA MET A 223 0.74 0.05 10.95
C MET A 223 -0.74 -0.24 10.78
N TRP A 224 -1.46 -0.27 11.89
CA TRP A 224 -2.91 -0.38 11.89
C TRP A 224 -3.51 1.02 11.85
N VAL A 225 -4.36 1.24 10.85
CA VAL A 225 -5.09 2.49 10.66
C VAL A 225 -6.60 2.21 10.64
N SER A 226 -7.39 3.20 11.01
CA SER A 226 -8.85 3.17 10.80
C SER A 226 -9.22 4.26 9.81
N VAL A 227 -9.63 3.85 8.63
CA VAL A 227 -10.03 4.74 7.52
C VAL A 227 -11.47 5.16 7.73
N ARG A 228 -11.74 6.47 7.66
CA ARG A 228 -13.09 7.03 7.72
C ARG A 228 -13.78 6.83 6.38
N THR A 229 -14.84 6.04 6.36
CA THR A 229 -15.67 5.87 5.18
C THR A 229 -17.12 6.30 5.45
N PRO A 230 -17.92 6.60 4.44
CA PRO A 230 -19.34 6.96 4.63
C PRO A 230 -20.16 5.88 5.35
N GLU A 231 -19.72 4.63 5.29
CA GLU A 231 -20.36 3.47 5.89
C GLU A 231 -19.87 3.22 7.33
N GLY A 232 -18.88 3.96 7.79
CA GLY A 232 -18.23 3.84 9.09
C GLY A 232 -16.73 3.61 9.00
N ASP A 233 -16.05 3.59 10.15
CA ASP A 233 -14.61 3.42 10.21
C ASP A 233 -14.21 1.98 9.85
N THR A 234 -13.31 1.82 8.89
CA THR A 234 -12.79 0.53 8.45
C THR A 234 -11.35 0.36 8.89
N ARG A 235 -11.08 -0.66 9.70
CA ARG A 235 -9.72 -0.97 10.19
C ARG A 235 -8.92 -1.70 9.12
N ARG A 236 -7.72 -1.18 8.82
CA ARG A 236 -6.78 -1.69 7.83
C ARG A 236 -5.38 -1.83 8.41
N CYS A 237 -4.62 -2.77 7.89
CA CYS A 237 -3.20 -2.88 8.18
C CYS A 237 -2.42 -2.49 6.92
N TRP A 238 -1.65 -1.41 6.98
CA TRP A 238 -0.85 -0.95 5.87
C TRP A 238 0.64 -1.15 6.14
N ARG A 239 1.33 -1.77 5.18
CA ARG A 239 2.78 -1.77 5.14
C ARG A 239 3.21 -0.50 4.45
N SER A 240 3.76 0.45 5.21
CA SER A 240 4.12 1.78 4.76
C SER A 240 5.62 1.94 4.61
N GLY A 241 6.03 2.61 3.54
CA GLY A 241 7.38 3.06 3.28
C GLY A 241 7.37 4.55 2.93
N PHE A 242 8.48 5.23 3.16
CA PHE A 242 8.59 6.67 2.98
C PHE A 242 9.84 7.01 2.19
N LEU A 243 9.79 8.08 1.40
CA LEU A 243 10.94 8.63 0.72
C LEU A 243 10.88 10.16 0.73
N ARG A 244 12.02 10.81 1.01
CA ARG A 244 12.10 12.25 0.95
C ARG A 244 12.23 12.71 -0.49
N LEU A 245 11.43 13.70 -0.86
CA LEU A 245 11.51 14.37 -2.14
C LEU A 245 12.25 15.70 -1.95
N SER A 246 13.30 15.90 -2.74
CA SER A 246 14.10 17.11 -2.71
C SER A 246 14.15 17.73 -4.10
N SER A 247 14.28 19.06 -4.19
CA SER A 247 14.42 19.75 -5.46
C SER A 247 15.73 19.37 -6.15
N PRO A 248 15.70 18.87 -7.39
CA PRO A 248 16.92 18.56 -8.13
C PRO A 248 17.66 19.80 -8.65
N LEU A 249 17.01 20.97 -8.60
CA LEU A 249 17.53 22.22 -9.16
C LEU A 249 18.16 23.17 -8.11
N ALA A 250 18.05 22.83 -6.81
CA ALA A 250 18.61 23.66 -5.75
C ALA A 250 20.03 23.18 -5.40
N GLU A 251 20.95 24.11 -5.18
CA GLU A 251 22.31 23.82 -4.69
C GLU A 251 22.28 23.16 -3.30
N GLU A 252 21.33 23.54 -2.46
CA GLU A 252 20.98 22.86 -1.21
C GLU A 252 19.65 22.12 -1.39
N PRO A 253 19.55 20.84 -0.94
CA PRO A 253 18.35 20.05 -1.14
C PRO A 253 17.18 20.59 -0.30
N VAL A 254 16.33 21.42 -0.92
CA VAL A 254 15.09 21.89 -0.30
C VAL A 254 14.07 20.75 -0.33
N PRO A 255 13.50 20.33 0.81
CA PRO A 255 12.49 19.29 0.84
C PRO A 255 11.21 19.77 0.15
N LEU A 256 10.78 19.04 -0.86
CA LEU A 256 9.50 19.26 -1.56
C LEU A 256 8.34 18.53 -0.88
N GLY A 257 8.64 17.62 0.03
CA GLY A 257 7.68 16.78 0.72
C GLY A 257 8.17 15.35 0.90
N VAL A 258 7.24 14.47 1.24
CA VAL A 258 7.50 13.03 1.44
C VAL A 258 6.60 12.22 0.52
N GLY A 259 7.18 11.29 -0.22
CA GLY A 259 6.44 10.21 -0.85
C GLY A 259 6.11 9.15 0.19
N TRP A 260 4.83 8.95 0.46
CA TRP A 260 4.31 7.86 1.28
C TRP A 260 3.76 6.78 0.35
N LEU A 261 4.37 5.60 0.43
CA LEU A 261 3.97 4.42 -0.30
C LEU A 261 3.39 3.41 0.68
N PHE A 262 2.23 2.84 0.39
CA PHE A 262 1.66 1.83 1.27
C PHE A 262 0.93 0.73 0.50
N GLN A 263 0.92 -0.45 1.09
CA GLN A 263 0.20 -1.61 0.61
C GLN A 263 -0.77 -2.10 1.69
N ASP A 264 -2.01 -2.35 1.32
CA ASP A 264 -2.97 -3.01 2.20
C ASP A 264 -2.59 -4.48 2.38
N VAL A 265 -2.17 -4.84 3.58
CA VAL A 265 -1.80 -6.20 3.97
C VAL A 265 -2.77 -6.78 5.00
N THR A 266 -3.96 -6.20 5.12
CA THR A 266 -4.98 -6.57 6.13
C THR A 266 -5.32 -8.04 6.06
N GLU A 267 -5.64 -8.55 4.88
CA GLU A 267 -6.02 -9.96 4.68
C GLU A 267 -4.85 -10.91 5.01
N ALA A 268 -3.64 -10.56 4.57
CA ALA A 268 -2.45 -11.35 4.88
C ALA A 268 -2.19 -11.40 6.40
N LYS A 269 -2.35 -10.27 7.09
CA LYS A 269 -2.20 -10.21 8.55
C LYS A 269 -3.29 -10.95 9.31
N GLN A 270 -4.52 -10.88 8.87
CA GLN A 270 -5.62 -11.66 9.44
C GLN A 270 -5.36 -13.17 9.28
N THR A 271 -4.95 -13.60 8.08
CA THR A 271 -4.60 -15.00 7.81
C THR A 271 -3.41 -15.45 8.67
N GLU A 272 -2.38 -14.62 8.82
CA GLU A 272 -1.23 -14.90 9.70
C GLU A 272 -1.66 -15.06 11.16
N GLN A 273 -2.50 -14.17 11.66
CA GLN A 273 -3.04 -14.21 13.02
C GLN A 273 -3.91 -15.45 13.26
N GLU A 274 -4.78 -15.79 12.31
CA GLU A 274 -5.58 -17.01 12.36
C GLU A 274 -4.72 -18.26 12.37
N ALA A 275 -3.71 -18.33 11.50
CA ALA A 275 -2.77 -19.43 11.44
C ALA A 275 -1.95 -19.55 12.74
N ALA A 276 -1.54 -18.42 13.33
CA ALA A 276 -0.83 -18.42 14.61
C ALA A 276 -1.73 -18.93 15.75
N LEU A 277 -2.99 -18.51 15.78
CA LEU A 277 -3.98 -18.97 16.75
C LEU A 277 -4.23 -20.48 16.62
N LEU A 278 -4.40 -20.99 15.41
CA LEU A 278 -4.59 -22.43 15.17
C LEU A 278 -3.37 -23.25 15.59
N ARG A 279 -2.15 -22.77 15.29
CA ARG A 279 -0.90 -23.41 15.74
C ARG A 279 -0.79 -23.42 17.27
N PHE A 280 -1.13 -22.30 17.90
CA PHE A 280 -1.14 -22.22 19.37
C PHE A 280 -2.11 -23.24 19.98
N ARG A 281 -3.35 -23.31 19.49
CA ARG A 281 -4.36 -24.28 19.93
C ARG A 281 -3.91 -25.72 19.73
N ALA A 282 -3.34 -26.05 18.57
CA ALA A 282 -2.79 -27.38 18.29
C ALA A 282 -1.67 -27.75 19.27
N ASN A 283 -0.77 -26.82 19.57
CA ASN A 283 0.29 -27.01 20.55
C ASN A 283 -0.26 -27.23 21.98
N GLN A 284 -1.32 -26.51 22.38
CA GLN A 284 -1.97 -26.74 23.68
C GLN A 284 -2.58 -28.14 23.76
N LEU A 285 -3.29 -28.60 22.73
CA LEU A 285 -3.82 -29.95 22.67
C LEU A 285 -2.71 -31.03 22.74
N HIS A 286 -1.60 -30.81 22.05
CA HIS A 286 -0.46 -31.71 22.08
C HIS A 286 0.18 -31.77 23.49
N ARG A 287 0.40 -30.61 24.13
CA ARG A 287 0.96 -30.54 25.47
C ARG A 287 0.04 -31.20 26.50
N ALA A 288 -1.28 -30.92 26.39
CA ALA A 288 -2.29 -31.54 27.21
C ALA A 288 -2.26 -33.09 27.09
N ALA A 289 -2.20 -33.60 25.86
CA ALA A 289 -2.15 -35.03 25.62
C ALA A 289 -0.91 -35.69 26.20
N ARG A 290 0.26 -35.05 26.12
CA ARG A 290 1.48 -35.54 26.74
C ARG A 290 1.39 -35.52 28.27
N ALA A 291 0.90 -34.43 28.86
CA ALA A 291 0.75 -34.38 30.32
C ALA A 291 -0.28 -35.37 30.83
N ALA A 292 -1.39 -35.55 30.12
CA ALA A 292 -2.43 -36.50 30.46
C ALA A 292 -1.94 -37.99 30.36
N ALA A 293 -0.98 -38.26 29.48
CA ALA A 293 -0.40 -39.60 29.33
C ALA A 293 0.49 -40.00 30.53
N GLU A 294 0.95 -39.05 31.32
CA GLU A 294 1.74 -39.29 32.53
C GLU A 294 0.84 -39.46 33.80
N CYS A 295 -0.48 -39.22 33.69
CA CYS A 295 -1.40 -39.38 34.80
C CYS A 295 -1.74 -40.88 35.01
N GLU A 296 -1.63 -41.37 36.26
CA GLU A 296 -2.05 -42.72 36.60
C GLU A 296 -3.59 -42.83 36.69
N ASP A 297 -4.26 -41.77 37.15
CA ASP A 297 -5.73 -41.68 37.21
C ASP A 297 -6.28 -41.03 35.92
N PRO A 298 -7.13 -41.73 35.16
CA PRO A 298 -7.79 -41.15 33.99
C PRO A 298 -8.68 -39.95 34.32
N ALA A 299 -9.24 -39.84 35.52
CA ALA A 299 -10.00 -38.68 35.96
C ALA A 299 -9.10 -37.43 36.09
N GLU A 300 -7.87 -37.58 36.57
CA GLU A 300 -6.85 -36.55 36.58
C GLU A 300 -6.46 -36.15 35.15
N ALA A 301 -6.29 -37.11 34.25
CA ALA A 301 -6.02 -36.83 32.84
C ALA A 301 -7.12 -35.98 32.19
N ALA A 302 -8.40 -36.19 32.53
CA ALA A 302 -9.50 -35.35 32.07
C ALA A 302 -9.36 -33.90 32.56
N THR A 303 -8.93 -33.68 33.81
CA THR A 303 -8.68 -32.35 34.39
C THR A 303 -7.48 -31.65 33.71
N VAL A 304 -6.41 -32.41 33.43
CA VAL A 304 -5.25 -31.90 32.68
C VAL A 304 -5.68 -31.36 31.31
N HIS A 305 -6.49 -32.12 30.56
CA HIS A 305 -7.05 -31.62 29.28
C HIS A 305 -7.85 -30.35 29.44
N LEU A 306 -8.64 -30.23 30.51
CA LEU A 306 -9.44 -29.04 30.80
C LEU A 306 -8.56 -27.83 31.10
N ASP A 307 -7.55 -27.96 31.97
CA ASP A 307 -6.66 -26.87 32.38
C ASP A 307 -5.84 -26.32 31.20
N PHE A 308 -5.25 -27.19 30.39
CA PHE A 308 -4.50 -26.76 29.21
C PHE A 308 -5.38 -26.07 28.19
N SER A 309 -6.67 -26.40 28.12
CA SER A 309 -7.59 -25.80 27.17
C SER A 309 -7.95 -24.34 27.47
N LEU A 310 -7.78 -23.88 28.70
CA LEU A 310 -8.09 -22.48 29.09
C LEU A 310 -7.15 -21.48 28.47
N ALA A 311 -5.86 -21.83 28.28
CA ALA A 311 -4.85 -20.89 27.82
C ALA A 311 -5.23 -20.25 26.46
N GLY A 312 -5.46 -18.94 26.49
CA GLY A 312 -5.84 -18.17 25.29
C GLY A 312 -7.26 -18.46 24.73
N PHE A 313 -8.04 -19.32 25.38
CA PHE A 313 -9.36 -19.74 24.91
C PHE A 313 -10.53 -19.30 25.78
N ALA A 314 -10.47 -19.54 27.09
CA ALA A 314 -11.53 -19.18 28.03
C ALA A 314 -10.94 -18.77 29.37
N ASP A 315 -11.74 -18.13 30.23
CA ASP A 315 -11.35 -17.73 31.56
C ASP A 315 -11.70 -18.81 32.59
N HIS A 316 -12.81 -19.53 32.35
CA HIS A 316 -13.25 -20.65 33.17
C HIS A 316 -13.71 -21.81 32.29
N ALA A 317 -13.58 -23.02 32.82
CA ALA A 317 -14.19 -24.21 32.24
C ALA A 317 -14.79 -25.10 33.35
N LEU A 318 -15.91 -25.70 33.02
CA LEU A 318 -16.70 -26.54 33.92
C LEU A 318 -16.98 -27.88 33.23
N VAL A 319 -16.84 -28.98 33.95
CA VAL A 319 -17.26 -30.30 33.49
C VAL A 319 -18.44 -30.77 34.32
N ASP A 320 -19.57 -30.95 33.66
CA ASP A 320 -20.79 -31.48 34.27
C ASP A 320 -21.05 -32.88 33.68
N ARG A 321 -21.07 -33.90 34.53
CA ARG A 321 -21.32 -35.30 34.14
C ARG A 321 -22.81 -35.65 34.33
N VAL A 322 -23.29 -36.62 33.54
CA VAL A 322 -24.61 -37.18 33.72
C VAL A 322 -24.63 -38.02 35.00
N ALA A 323 -25.58 -37.77 35.90
CA ALA A 323 -25.78 -38.54 37.08
C ALA A 323 -26.17 -39.98 36.70
N GLY A 324 -25.38 -40.97 37.20
CA GLY A 324 -25.54 -42.37 36.82
C GLY A 324 -24.65 -42.84 35.68
N GLY A 325 -23.77 -41.94 35.18
CA GLY A 325 -22.66 -42.29 34.25
C GLY A 325 -22.92 -42.00 32.80
N PHE A 326 -24.17 -42.16 32.27
CA PHE A 326 -24.54 -41.80 30.91
C PHE A 326 -26.07 -41.75 30.73
N LEU A 327 -26.52 -41.03 29.68
CA LEU A 327 -27.96 -41.02 29.33
C LEU A 327 -28.33 -42.38 28.76
N GLN A 328 -29.38 -42.98 29.32
CA GLN A 328 -29.89 -44.32 28.93
C GLN A 328 -31.21 -44.24 28.14
N ASP A 329 -31.99 -43.15 28.33
CA ASP A 329 -33.35 -43.05 27.77
C ASP A 329 -33.68 -41.58 27.47
N ASP A 330 -34.32 -41.31 26.35
CA ASP A 330 -34.73 -39.94 25.93
C ASP A 330 -35.87 -39.37 26.79
N ASP A 331 -36.56 -40.19 27.59
CA ASP A 331 -37.75 -39.80 28.38
C ASP A 331 -37.38 -39.39 29.82
N VAL A 332 -36.14 -39.51 30.26
CA VAL A 332 -35.75 -39.12 31.62
C VAL A 332 -35.04 -37.76 31.62
N PRO A 333 -35.47 -36.79 32.45
CA PRO A 333 -34.84 -35.49 32.50
C PRO A 333 -33.34 -35.61 32.85
N VAL A 334 -32.49 -35.00 32.06
CA VAL A 334 -31.04 -35.00 32.24
C VAL A 334 -30.65 -34.37 33.56
N ARG A 335 -30.05 -35.16 34.46
CA ARG A 335 -29.49 -34.69 35.72
C ARG A 335 -27.98 -34.61 35.59
N LEU A 336 -27.44 -33.46 35.89
CA LEU A 336 -26.00 -33.20 35.83
C LEU A 336 -25.39 -33.03 37.22
N VAL A 337 -24.15 -33.48 37.38
CA VAL A 337 -23.33 -33.26 38.55
C VAL A 337 -22.00 -32.62 38.12
N ARG A 338 -21.58 -31.57 38.79
CA ARG A 338 -20.32 -30.89 38.49
C ARG A 338 -19.16 -31.74 38.99
N ALA A 339 -18.37 -32.22 38.09
CA ALA A 339 -17.22 -33.08 38.36
C ALA A 339 -15.91 -32.30 38.42
N ALA A 340 -15.77 -31.21 37.64
CA ALA A 340 -14.58 -30.38 37.68
C ALA A 340 -14.89 -28.94 37.33
N ALA A 341 -14.07 -28.02 37.84
CA ALA A 341 -14.04 -26.60 37.49
C ALA A 341 -12.60 -26.11 37.50
N THR A 342 -12.25 -25.26 36.52
CA THR A 342 -10.93 -24.65 36.41
C THR A 342 -11.05 -23.19 35.97
N PRO A 343 -10.18 -22.26 36.42
CA PRO A 343 -9.06 -22.51 37.33
C PRO A 343 -9.50 -22.91 38.73
N ALA A 344 -8.67 -23.69 39.42
CA ALA A 344 -8.90 -24.04 40.80
C ALA A 344 -8.99 -22.76 41.66
N GLY A 345 -10.07 -22.64 42.48
CA GLY A 345 -10.31 -21.45 43.29
C GLY A 345 -11.02 -20.29 42.56
N ALA A 346 -11.51 -20.52 41.32
CA ALA A 346 -12.38 -19.55 40.64
C ALA A 346 -13.62 -19.23 41.48
N PRO A 347 -14.13 -17.96 41.48
CA PRO A 347 -15.33 -17.60 42.19
C PRO A 347 -16.52 -18.42 41.71
N GLY A 348 -17.08 -19.22 42.61
CA GLY A 348 -18.14 -20.18 42.36
C GLY A 348 -18.17 -21.23 43.47
N PRO A 349 -19.09 -22.17 43.46
CA PRO A 349 -19.09 -23.22 44.45
C PRO A 349 -17.76 -24.01 44.36
N SER A 350 -16.97 -23.91 45.44
CA SER A 350 -15.76 -24.75 45.56
C SER A 350 -16.15 -26.20 45.47
N LEU A 351 -15.53 -26.94 44.52
CA LEU A 351 -15.85 -28.33 44.38
C LEU A 351 -15.09 -29.15 45.40
N PRO A 352 -15.80 -29.90 46.24
CA PRO A 352 -15.14 -30.95 46.98
C PRO A 352 -14.61 -31.97 45.96
N THR A 353 -13.35 -32.30 46.04
CA THR A 353 -12.67 -33.37 45.30
C THR A 353 -13.20 -34.73 45.69
N GLY A 354 -14.49 -34.97 45.58
CA GLY A 354 -15.11 -36.24 45.85
C GLY A 354 -15.63 -36.86 44.54
N LYS A 355 -15.51 -38.18 44.43
CA LYS A 355 -15.91 -38.92 43.21
C LYS A 355 -17.40 -38.73 42.82
N ALA A 356 -18.25 -38.28 43.74
CA ALA A 356 -19.70 -38.08 43.51
C ALA A 356 -20.05 -36.78 42.79
N GLY A 357 -19.13 -35.79 42.70
CA GLY A 357 -19.42 -34.44 42.15
C GLY A 357 -20.46 -33.66 42.95
N LEU A 358 -20.72 -32.39 42.57
CA LEU A 358 -21.76 -31.54 43.18
C LEU A 358 -23.01 -31.57 42.27
N PRO A 359 -24.20 -31.97 42.78
CA PRO A 359 -25.43 -31.87 42.01
C PRO A 359 -25.68 -30.42 41.58
N VAL A 360 -25.88 -30.19 40.29
CA VAL A 360 -26.25 -28.90 39.73
C VAL A 360 -27.73 -28.92 39.36
N ARG A 361 -28.45 -27.84 39.74
CA ARG A 361 -29.88 -27.69 39.39
C ARG A 361 -29.98 -26.58 38.38
N TYR A 362 -29.89 -26.96 37.12
CA TYR A 362 -30.11 -26.02 36.01
C TYR A 362 -31.57 -25.84 35.72
N ALA A 363 -31.96 -24.58 35.44
CA ALA A 363 -33.30 -24.28 34.97
C ALA A 363 -33.52 -24.83 33.54
N ASP A 364 -34.75 -25.06 33.19
CA ASP A 364 -35.16 -25.47 31.86
C ASP A 364 -34.62 -24.49 30.81
N GLY A 365 -34.11 -25.01 29.70
CA GLY A 365 -33.48 -24.17 28.68
C GLY A 365 -32.04 -23.73 28.97
N HIS A 366 -31.43 -24.23 30.06
CA HIS A 366 -30.04 -23.95 30.33
C HIS A 366 -29.13 -24.47 29.20
N PRO A 367 -28.10 -23.70 28.73
CA PRO A 367 -27.27 -24.09 27.60
C PRO A 367 -26.60 -25.45 27.74
N ALA A 368 -26.20 -25.87 28.94
CA ALA A 368 -25.62 -27.17 29.18
C ALA A 368 -26.63 -28.31 29.00
N LEU A 369 -27.89 -28.14 29.45
CA LEU A 369 -28.98 -29.11 29.22
C LEU A 369 -29.29 -29.21 27.75
N GLN A 370 -29.46 -28.08 27.05
CA GLN A 370 -29.69 -28.07 25.61
C GLN A 370 -28.59 -28.75 24.83
N CYS A 371 -27.32 -28.57 25.26
CA CYS A 371 -26.16 -29.21 24.67
C CYS A 371 -26.22 -30.75 24.83
N ALA A 372 -26.55 -31.23 26.05
CA ALA A 372 -26.67 -32.66 26.33
C ALA A 372 -27.81 -33.32 25.52
N GLU A 373 -28.97 -32.66 25.44
CA GLU A 373 -30.17 -33.15 24.73
C GLU A 373 -29.96 -33.16 23.21
N ARG A 374 -29.37 -32.08 22.65
CA ARG A 374 -29.21 -31.92 21.19
C ARG A 374 -27.95 -32.58 20.65
N SER A 375 -27.10 -33.09 21.52
CA SER A 375 -25.79 -33.68 21.16
C SER A 375 -24.92 -32.76 20.27
N GLY A 376 -25.03 -31.45 20.45
CA GLY A 376 -24.31 -30.44 19.67
C GLY A 376 -23.82 -29.27 20.54
N SER A 377 -22.84 -28.50 20.03
CA SER A 377 -22.32 -27.33 20.74
C SER A 377 -23.33 -26.19 20.83
N VAL A 378 -23.52 -25.57 21.99
CA VAL A 378 -24.43 -24.47 22.27
C VAL A 378 -23.66 -23.26 22.75
N ARG A 379 -23.89 -22.09 22.08
CA ARG A 379 -23.29 -20.80 22.45
C ARG A 379 -24.35 -19.88 23.03
N ALA A 380 -24.03 -19.17 24.12
CA ALA A 380 -24.89 -18.16 24.68
C ALA A 380 -24.08 -16.95 25.16
N SER A 381 -24.75 -15.81 25.26
CA SER A 381 -24.15 -14.56 25.75
C SER A 381 -25.17 -13.80 26.57
N ALA A 382 -24.70 -13.00 27.52
CA ALA A 382 -25.56 -12.17 28.39
C ALA A 382 -26.41 -11.15 27.62
N GLY A 383 -25.96 -10.75 26.40
CA GLY A 383 -26.74 -9.86 25.52
C GLY A 383 -26.83 -8.41 26.01
N THR A 384 -26.15 -8.05 27.09
CA THR A 384 -26.16 -6.73 27.69
C THR A 384 -24.74 -6.21 27.93
N ALA A 385 -24.57 -4.89 27.87
CA ALA A 385 -23.35 -4.19 28.29
C ALA A 385 -23.37 -3.83 29.79
N ASP A 386 -24.53 -3.97 30.46
CA ASP A 386 -24.68 -3.70 31.90
C ASP A 386 -24.03 -4.84 32.73
N ALA A 387 -23.03 -4.50 33.53
CA ALA A 387 -22.26 -5.45 34.31
C ALA A 387 -23.10 -6.17 35.39
N GLU A 388 -24.11 -5.50 35.98
CA GLU A 388 -24.97 -6.08 37.00
C GLU A 388 -25.95 -7.10 36.38
N GLN A 389 -26.54 -6.76 35.23
CA GLN A 389 -27.40 -7.68 34.51
C GLN A 389 -26.60 -8.89 33.96
N ALA A 390 -25.38 -8.67 33.47
CA ALA A 390 -24.49 -9.75 33.05
C ALA A 390 -24.14 -10.68 34.21
N ARG A 391 -23.84 -10.13 35.39
CA ARG A 391 -23.61 -10.90 36.61
C ARG A 391 -24.84 -11.71 37.01
N GLY A 392 -26.04 -11.10 36.98
CA GLY A 392 -27.31 -11.78 37.24
C GLY A 392 -27.55 -12.95 36.26
N TRP A 393 -27.22 -12.75 34.99
CA TRP A 393 -27.32 -13.79 33.95
C TRP A 393 -26.39 -14.99 34.22
N ALA A 394 -25.16 -14.73 34.69
CA ALA A 394 -24.18 -15.78 35.05
C ALA A 394 -24.62 -16.54 36.32
N LEU A 395 -25.02 -15.82 37.40
CA LEU A 395 -25.44 -16.42 38.65
C LEU A 395 -26.68 -17.30 38.49
N ALA A 396 -27.66 -16.86 37.67
CA ALA A 396 -28.86 -17.66 37.35
C ALA A 396 -28.52 -18.99 36.67
N ARG A 397 -27.34 -19.12 36.09
CA ARG A 397 -26.80 -20.33 35.42
C ARG A 397 -25.81 -21.08 36.27
N GLN A 398 -25.61 -20.69 37.51
CA GLN A 398 -24.59 -21.29 38.40
C GLN A 398 -23.17 -21.24 37.81
N TRP A 399 -22.88 -20.16 37.09
CA TRP A 399 -21.59 -19.85 36.53
C TRP A 399 -20.85 -18.77 37.31
N PRO A 400 -19.52 -18.64 37.18
CA PRO A 400 -18.78 -17.54 37.75
C PRO A 400 -19.39 -16.19 37.40
N PRO A 401 -19.41 -15.23 38.36
CA PRO A 401 -20.17 -13.98 38.24
C PRO A 401 -19.65 -13.01 37.16
N ASP A 402 -18.42 -13.21 36.71
CA ASP A 402 -17.75 -12.47 35.65
C ASP A 402 -17.99 -13.06 34.23
N ALA A 403 -18.65 -14.23 34.13
CA ALA A 403 -18.93 -14.85 32.86
C ALA A 403 -20.01 -14.10 32.10
N VAL A 404 -19.72 -13.71 30.85
CA VAL A 404 -20.66 -13.05 29.94
C VAL A 404 -20.90 -13.83 28.65
N HIS A 405 -20.00 -14.76 28.30
CA HIS A 405 -20.14 -15.62 27.13
C HIS A 405 -19.88 -17.07 27.53
N SER A 406 -20.64 -17.97 26.94
CA SER A 406 -20.49 -19.41 27.15
C SER A 406 -20.48 -20.19 25.86
N LEU A 407 -19.77 -21.31 25.89
CA LEU A 407 -19.76 -22.34 24.88
C LEU A 407 -19.86 -23.69 25.60
N CYS A 408 -20.99 -24.40 25.45
CA CYS A 408 -21.20 -25.75 25.98
C CYS A 408 -20.95 -26.76 24.86
N THR A 409 -20.20 -27.81 25.15
CA THR A 409 -19.87 -28.88 24.18
C THR A 409 -20.10 -30.24 24.86
N VAL A 410 -20.74 -31.17 24.15
CA VAL A 410 -21.10 -32.47 24.68
C VAL A 410 -19.85 -33.36 24.86
N LEU A 411 -19.76 -34.02 26.00
CA LEU A 411 -18.79 -35.08 26.28
C LEU A 411 -19.37 -36.43 25.82
N ARG A 412 -18.90 -36.91 24.69
CA ARG A 412 -19.42 -38.15 24.10
C ARG A 412 -18.30 -39.14 23.84
N SER A 413 -18.49 -40.38 24.32
CA SER A 413 -17.60 -41.51 24.05
C SER A 413 -18.41 -42.74 23.66
N ARG A 414 -18.00 -43.42 22.60
CA ARG A 414 -18.64 -44.64 22.09
C ARG A 414 -20.16 -44.56 21.93
N GLY A 415 -20.62 -43.45 21.39
CA GLY A 415 -22.06 -43.23 21.16
C GLY A 415 -22.83 -42.78 22.40
N ARG A 416 -22.24 -42.72 23.60
CA ARG A 416 -22.91 -42.34 24.85
C ARG A 416 -22.56 -40.92 25.24
N THR A 417 -23.55 -40.17 25.73
CA THR A 417 -23.36 -38.86 26.33
C THR A 417 -22.99 -39.01 27.79
N LEU A 418 -21.75 -38.63 28.15
CA LEU A 418 -21.19 -38.72 29.51
C LEU A 418 -21.43 -37.40 30.28
N GLY A 419 -21.61 -36.30 29.59
CA GLY A 419 -21.78 -34.98 30.22
C GLY A 419 -21.57 -33.84 29.24
N VAL A 420 -21.26 -32.66 29.77
CA VAL A 420 -21.03 -31.41 29.04
C VAL A 420 -19.80 -30.71 29.61
N VAL A 421 -18.94 -30.19 28.74
CA VAL A 421 -17.94 -29.21 29.12
C VAL A 421 -18.44 -27.83 28.74
N THR A 422 -18.34 -26.88 29.66
CA THR A 422 -18.74 -25.47 29.46
C THR A 422 -17.52 -24.59 29.59
N PHE A 423 -17.19 -23.84 28.53
CA PHE A 423 -16.18 -22.80 28.53
C PHE A 423 -16.85 -21.43 28.71
N LEU A 424 -16.25 -20.57 29.53
CA LEU A 424 -16.79 -19.28 29.87
C LEU A 424 -15.75 -18.17 29.65
N ARG A 425 -16.21 -17.03 29.13
CA ARG A 425 -15.40 -15.82 28.92
C ARG A 425 -16.02 -14.65 29.66
N SER A 426 -15.17 -13.83 30.25
CA SER A 426 -15.52 -12.55 30.85
C SER A 426 -15.68 -11.44 29.77
N ALA A 427 -16.10 -10.25 30.18
CA ALA A 427 -16.34 -9.10 29.28
C ALA A 427 -15.09 -8.64 28.52
N GLY A 428 -13.88 -8.92 29.02
CA GLY A 428 -12.62 -8.57 28.34
C GLY A 428 -12.31 -9.42 27.11
N ARG A 429 -13.08 -10.49 26.87
CA ARG A 429 -12.91 -11.36 25.68
C ARG A 429 -14.13 -11.28 24.76
N GLY A 430 -13.89 -11.47 23.46
CA GLY A 430 -14.96 -11.56 22.47
C GLY A 430 -15.85 -12.79 22.64
N ARG A 431 -17.00 -12.77 22.00
CA ARG A 431 -17.93 -13.91 21.94
C ARG A 431 -17.26 -15.14 21.34
N PHE A 432 -17.75 -16.32 21.73
CA PHE A 432 -17.32 -17.56 21.07
C PHE A 432 -17.82 -17.61 19.62
N GLU A 433 -16.93 -17.90 18.70
CA GLU A 433 -17.22 -18.03 17.28
C GLU A 433 -17.38 -19.50 16.86
N ARG A 434 -17.72 -19.72 15.58
CA ARG A 434 -17.85 -21.09 15.05
C ARG A 434 -16.53 -21.87 15.08
N ALA A 435 -15.40 -21.17 14.87
CA ALA A 435 -14.07 -21.76 14.93
C ALA A 435 -13.71 -22.21 16.37
N ASP A 436 -14.22 -21.50 17.38
CA ASP A 436 -14.05 -21.87 18.79
C ASP A 436 -14.77 -23.18 19.15
N ALA A 437 -15.94 -23.42 18.55
CA ALA A 437 -16.68 -24.65 18.79
C ALA A 437 -15.89 -25.89 18.36
N ARG A 438 -15.18 -25.84 17.23
CA ARG A 438 -14.32 -26.96 16.76
C ARG A 438 -13.22 -27.27 17.75
N TYR A 439 -12.54 -26.25 18.28
CA TYR A 439 -11.50 -26.45 19.29
C TYR A 439 -12.09 -27.04 20.58
N ALA A 440 -13.26 -26.53 21.04
CA ALA A 440 -13.95 -27.07 22.19
C ALA A 440 -14.37 -28.55 22.00
N GLU A 441 -14.81 -28.93 20.82
CA GLU A 441 -15.14 -30.31 20.44
C GLU A 441 -13.89 -31.23 20.49
N ASP A 442 -12.76 -30.75 19.99
CA ASP A 442 -11.48 -31.48 20.09
C ASP A 442 -11.03 -31.71 21.53
N VAL A 443 -11.24 -30.74 22.41
CA VAL A 443 -10.97 -30.87 23.87
C VAL A 443 -11.99 -31.85 24.48
N ALA A 444 -13.28 -31.68 24.17
CA ALA A 444 -14.36 -32.50 24.71
C ALA A 444 -14.18 -34.00 24.42
N VAL A 445 -13.73 -34.36 23.20
CA VAL A 445 -13.44 -35.76 22.83
C VAL A 445 -12.38 -36.36 23.72
N ARG A 446 -11.32 -35.60 24.05
CA ARG A 446 -10.22 -36.10 24.91
C ARG A 446 -10.65 -36.25 26.36
N ILE A 447 -11.39 -35.26 26.88
CA ILE A 447 -11.97 -35.34 28.22
C ILE A 447 -12.94 -36.54 28.31
N ALA A 448 -13.83 -36.70 27.32
CA ALA A 448 -14.78 -37.78 27.29
C ALA A 448 -14.10 -39.17 27.25
N ALA A 449 -13.01 -39.30 26.48
CA ALA A 449 -12.23 -40.56 26.44
C ALA A 449 -11.60 -40.88 27.80
N ALA A 450 -11.02 -39.88 28.46
CA ALA A 450 -10.42 -40.06 29.79
C ALA A 450 -11.47 -40.43 30.85
N LEU A 451 -12.63 -39.73 30.86
CA LEU A 451 -13.72 -40.04 31.78
C LEU A 451 -14.34 -41.46 31.56
N ASP A 452 -14.50 -41.86 30.28
CA ASP A 452 -15.01 -43.20 29.96
C ASP A 452 -14.02 -44.30 30.38
N LEU A 453 -12.73 -44.05 30.34
CA LEU A 453 -11.70 -44.94 30.86
C LEU A 453 -11.79 -45.05 32.41
N ALA A 454 -11.91 -43.91 33.10
CA ALA A 454 -12.07 -43.86 34.54
C ALA A 454 -13.30 -44.69 35.00
N ASP A 455 -14.46 -44.47 34.33
CA ASP A 455 -15.70 -45.20 34.65
C ASP A 455 -15.59 -46.73 34.44
N ARG A 456 -14.72 -47.17 33.55
CA ARG A 456 -14.48 -48.61 33.34
C ARG A 456 -13.60 -49.24 34.40
N LEU A 457 -12.58 -48.53 34.85
CA LEU A 457 -11.68 -48.99 35.86
C LEU A 457 -12.36 -49.06 37.25
N GLU A 458 -13.41 -48.27 37.45
CA GLU A 458 -14.21 -48.25 38.68
C GLU A 458 -15.35 -49.32 38.67
N ARG A 459 -15.68 -49.90 37.53
CA ARG A 459 -16.68 -50.97 37.42
C ARG A 459 -15.99 -52.31 37.69
N PRO A 460 -16.39 -53.07 38.77
CA PRO A 460 -15.82 -54.36 39.09
C PRO A 460 -16.05 -55.42 37.99
#